data_c4c75b0473103c491e6baa04bb76525f
#
_entry.id   c4c75b0473103c491e6baa04bb76525f
#
_cell.length_a   1.000
_cell.length_b   1.000
_cell.length_c   1.000
_cell.angle_alpha   90.00
_cell.angle_beta   90.00
_cell.angle_gamma   90.00
#
_symmetry.space_group_name_H-M   'P 1'
#
loop_
_entity.id
_entity.type
_entity.pdbx_description
1 polymer ?
#
loop_
_entity_poly.entity_id
_entity_poly.type
_entity_poly.pdbx_seq_one_letter_code
_entity_poly.pdbx_strand_id
1 'polypeptide(L)'
;MTTPEHEPEIPDVDELEGDQDYGTINIGTGAIDPDDFRPGSFSSEPELYVAVLVIESTSDSPGYRPLYEESFVLVSAESEQEAQEKAREYGKQHEASYEDEHHQQVKWKLKHVVEVRRVEDATFHDGTQLYSRLFRDYPSYRSFEPQISGEEV
;
A
#
# COMPACT_ATOMS: atom_id res chain seq x y z
N MET A 1 59.26 -20.06 39.55
CA MET A 1 59.40 -19.55 38.17
C MET A 1 58.12 -18.82 37.83
N THR A 2 58.16 -17.51 38.05
CA THR A 2 57.02 -16.61 37.88
C THR A 2 57.17 -15.93 36.55
N THR A 3 56.20 -16.14 35.68
CA THR A 3 56.12 -15.47 34.37
C THR A 3 55.55 -14.07 34.58
N PRO A 4 56.15 -13.00 34.06
CA PRO A 4 55.59 -11.65 34.18
C PRO A 4 54.41 -11.49 33.23
N GLU A 5 53.34 -10.97 33.75
CA GLU A 5 52.19 -10.50 33.00
C GLU A 5 52.59 -9.27 32.19
N HIS A 6 52.31 -9.32 30.90
CA HIS A 6 52.50 -8.22 29.97
C HIS A 6 51.23 -7.42 29.95
N GLU A 7 51.26 -6.20 30.56
CA GLU A 7 50.18 -5.23 30.42
C GLU A 7 50.21 -4.67 28.98
N PRO A 8 49.06 -4.52 28.31
CA PRO A 8 49.02 -3.84 27.04
C PRO A 8 49.19 -2.33 27.21
N GLU A 9 50.19 -1.78 26.56
CA GLU A 9 50.38 -0.33 26.44
C GLU A 9 49.16 0.30 25.70
N ILE A 10 48.55 1.29 26.38
CA ILE A 10 47.52 2.13 25.79
C ILE A 10 48.24 3.20 24.96
N PRO A 11 48.00 3.31 23.64
CA PRO A 11 48.62 4.37 22.85
C PRO A 11 48.15 5.73 23.27
N ASP A 12 49.04 6.68 23.34
CA ASP A 12 48.86 8.06 23.70
C ASP A 12 47.88 8.74 22.72
N VAL A 13 46.93 9.50 23.24
CA VAL A 13 45.81 10.13 22.47
C VAL A 13 46.22 11.39 21.70
N ASP A 14 47.50 11.75 21.68
CA ASP A 14 47.99 13.00 21.07
C ASP A 14 48.36 12.92 19.57
N GLU A 15 48.18 11.77 18.90
CA GLU A 15 48.56 11.58 17.47
C GLU A 15 47.37 11.47 16.49
N LEU A 16 46.18 12.01 16.84
CA LEU A 16 45.05 12.07 15.93
C LEU A 16 44.65 13.53 15.56
N GLU A 17 45.65 14.37 15.33
CA GLU A 17 45.45 15.61 14.57
C GLU A 17 45.44 15.30 13.06
N GLY A 18 44.46 14.54 12.61
CA GLY A 18 44.04 14.50 11.21
C GLY A 18 43.12 15.67 10.96
N ASP A 19 43.57 16.65 10.22
CA ASP A 19 42.82 17.81 9.71
C ASP A 19 41.64 17.31 8.89
N GLN A 20 40.52 16.99 9.58
CA GLN A 20 39.24 16.80 8.93
C GLN A 20 38.62 18.18 8.74
N ASP A 21 38.74 18.68 7.51
CA ASP A 21 38.03 19.84 7.01
C ASP A 21 36.51 19.56 7.15
N TYR A 22 35.97 19.84 8.32
CA TYR A 22 34.54 19.97 8.52
C TYR A 22 34.12 21.23 7.78
N GLY A 23 33.66 21.03 6.53
CA GLY A 23 33.12 22.09 5.72
C GLY A 23 32.18 22.96 6.54
N THR A 24 32.57 24.20 6.75
CA THR A 24 31.79 25.18 7.48
C THR A 24 30.46 25.35 6.77
N ILE A 25 29.40 24.80 7.34
CA ILE A 25 28.03 25.10 6.89
C ILE A 25 27.82 26.56 7.22
N ASN A 26 27.93 27.42 6.20
CA ASN A 26 27.63 28.84 6.32
C ASN A 26 26.11 28.98 6.49
N ILE A 27 25.67 28.92 7.75
CA ILE A 27 24.30 29.25 8.09
C ILE A 27 24.22 30.77 7.96
N GLY A 28 23.74 31.22 6.78
CA GLY A 28 23.49 32.62 6.54
C GLY A 28 22.65 33.19 7.69
N THR A 29 23.05 34.37 8.21
CA THR A 29 22.36 35.11 9.26
C THR A 29 21.06 35.73 8.76
N GLY A 30 20.31 35.06 7.86
CA GLY A 30 18.95 35.41 7.52
C GLY A 30 18.03 35.00 8.67
N ALA A 31 17.26 35.94 9.19
CA ALA A 31 16.18 35.61 10.11
C ALA A 31 15.26 34.60 9.41
N ILE A 32 15.11 33.42 10.00
CA ILE A 32 14.13 32.41 9.54
C ILE A 32 12.77 33.01 9.85
N ASP A 33 12.02 33.34 8.79
CA ASP A 33 10.63 33.78 8.92
C ASP A 33 9.82 32.62 9.49
N PRO A 34 9.13 32.78 10.62
CA PRO A 34 8.26 31.73 11.17
C PRO A 34 7.18 31.27 10.19
N ASP A 35 6.81 32.09 9.22
CA ASP A 35 5.84 31.73 8.16
C ASP A 35 6.46 30.84 7.06
N ASP A 36 7.80 30.77 6.96
CA ASP A 36 8.49 29.80 6.10
C ASP A 36 8.48 28.40 6.69
N PHE A 37 8.18 28.26 7.98
CA PHE A 37 7.97 26.98 8.61
C PHE A 37 6.53 26.51 8.37
N ARG A 38 6.16 26.35 7.11
CA ARG A 38 5.02 25.50 6.79
C ARG A 38 5.40 24.09 7.19
N PRO A 39 4.69 23.47 8.18
CA PRO A 39 4.92 22.06 8.50
C PRO A 39 4.76 21.27 7.21
N GLY A 40 5.87 20.75 6.73
CA GLY A 40 6.18 20.32 5.41
C GLY A 40 5.05 19.64 4.67
N SER A 41 4.89 20.02 3.44
CA SER A 41 4.71 18.99 2.47
C SER A 41 6.00 18.15 2.46
N PHE A 42 6.09 17.18 3.35
CA PHE A 42 6.86 16.00 3.02
C PHE A 42 6.10 15.42 1.84
N SER A 43 6.50 15.74 0.61
CA SER A 43 6.09 14.98 -0.53
C SER A 43 6.75 13.62 -0.35
N SER A 44 6.08 12.76 0.40
CA SER A 44 6.39 11.35 0.39
C SER A 44 6.25 10.91 -1.06
N GLU A 45 7.26 10.25 -1.59
CA GLU A 45 7.12 9.64 -2.92
C GLU A 45 5.85 8.78 -2.89
N PRO A 46 5.03 8.84 -3.96
CA PRO A 46 3.78 8.10 -3.96
C PRO A 46 4.08 6.60 -3.85
N GLU A 47 3.41 5.97 -2.90
CA GLU A 47 3.49 4.53 -2.65
C GLU A 47 2.38 3.80 -3.41
N LEU A 48 2.56 2.50 -3.59
CA LEU A 48 1.56 1.64 -4.22
C LEU A 48 0.68 0.97 -3.17
N TYR A 49 -0.61 0.98 -3.43
CA TYR A 49 -1.63 0.32 -2.63
C TYR A 49 -2.45 -0.63 -3.48
N VAL A 50 -2.87 -1.74 -2.91
CA VAL A 50 -3.93 -2.59 -3.49
C VAL A 50 -5.23 -2.22 -2.82
N ALA A 51 -6.23 -1.88 -3.62
CA ALA A 51 -7.61 -1.69 -3.17
C ALA A 51 -8.46 -2.89 -3.62
N VAL A 52 -9.27 -3.41 -2.70
CA VAL A 52 -10.25 -4.47 -2.95
C VAL A 52 -11.63 -3.84 -3.07
N LEU A 53 -12.23 -3.95 -4.24
CA LEU A 53 -13.52 -3.36 -4.57
C LEU A 53 -14.56 -4.46 -4.74
N VAL A 54 -15.78 -4.23 -4.27
CA VAL A 54 -16.93 -5.04 -4.61
C VAL A 54 -17.91 -4.20 -5.43
N ILE A 55 -18.20 -4.70 -6.62
CA ILE A 55 -19.11 -4.09 -7.58
C ILE A 55 -20.36 -4.98 -7.67
N GLU A 56 -21.54 -4.38 -7.70
CA GLU A 56 -22.83 -5.06 -7.75
C GLU A 56 -23.52 -4.79 -9.08
N SER A 57 -23.97 -5.84 -9.72
CA SER A 57 -24.86 -5.76 -10.89
C SER A 57 -26.30 -5.91 -10.44
N THR A 58 -27.16 -5.00 -10.90
CA THR A 58 -28.61 -5.06 -10.72
C THR A 58 -29.32 -4.96 -12.05
N SER A 59 -30.54 -5.52 -12.16
CA SER A 59 -31.36 -5.42 -13.36
C SER A 59 -32.83 -5.25 -12.99
N ASP A 60 -33.58 -4.64 -13.89
CA ASP A 60 -35.05 -4.51 -13.80
C ASP A 60 -35.75 -5.83 -14.22
N SER A 61 -35.00 -6.84 -14.67
CA SER A 61 -35.52 -8.14 -15.08
C SER A 61 -36.18 -8.89 -13.93
N PRO A 62 -37.42 -9.39 -14.08
CA PRO A 62 -38.11 -10.17 -13.05
C PRO A 62 -37.27 -11.42 -12.66
N GLY A 63 -36.97 -11.56 -11.38
CA GLY A 63 -36.20 -12.69 -10.85
C GLY A 63 -34.68 -12.58 -11.04
N TYR A 64 -34.17 -11.44 -11.51
CA TYR A 64 -32.74 -11.20 -11.55
C TYR A 64 -32.13 -11.31 -10.16
N ARG A 65 -31.03 -12.06 -10.05
CA ARG A 65 -30.23 -12.13 -8.83
C ARG A 65 -29.02 -11.27 -9.01
N PRO A 66 -28.72 -10.35 -8.08
CA PRO A 66 -27.51 -9.53 -8.16
C PRO A 66 -26.26 -10.38 -8.36
N LEU A 67 -25.41 -9.97 -9.30
CA LEU A 67 -24.10 -10.54 -9.51
C LEU A 67 -23.07 -9.59 -8.84
N TYR A 68 -22.07 -10.16 -8.21
CA TYR A 68 -21.03 -9.41 -7.55
C TYR A 68 -19.68 -9.73 -8.20
N GLU A 69 -18.90 -8.70 -8.38
CA GLU A 69 -17.52 -8.79 -8.85
C GLU A 69 -16.60 -8.29 -7.72
N GLU A 70 -15.58 -9.06 -7.37
CA GLU A 70 -14.49 -8.61 -6.52
C GLU A 70 -13.30 -8.27 -7.41
N SER A 71 -12.85 -7.02 -7.35
CA SER A 71 -11.73 -6.51 -8.15
C SER A 71 -10.58 -6.05 -7.28
N PHE A 72 -9.36 -6.33 -7.72
CA PHE A 72 -8.13 -5.87 -7.10
C PHE A 72 -7.50 -4.83 -7.99
N VAL A 73 -7.38 -3.60 -7.52
CA VAL A 73 -6.83 -2.49 -8.30
C VAL A 73 -5.60 -1.90 -7.61
N LEU A 74 -4.59 -1.55 -8.40
CA LEU A 74 -3.43 -0.82 -7.92
C LEU A 74 -3.71 0.67 -7.95
N VAL A 75 -3.39 1.34 -6.84
CA VAL A 75 -3.53 2.78 -6.66
C VAL A 75 -2.22 3.36 -6.18
N SER A 76 -1.74 4.41 -6.81
CA SER A 76 -0.59 5.18 -6.35
C SER A 76 -1.06 6.39 -5.54
N ALA A 77 -0.58 6.54 -4.30
CA ALA A 77 -0.99 7.60 -3.39
C ALA A 77 0.12 7.94 -2.37
N GLU A 78 0.07 9.15 -1.83
CA GLU A 78 1.01 9.60 -0.79
C GLU A 78 0.59 9.14 0.62
N SER A 79 -0.66 8.68 0.76
CA SER A 79 -1.21 8.16 2.02
C SER A 79 -2.31 7.14 1.78
N GLU A 80 -2.59 6.32 2.80
CA GLU A 80 -3.71 5.37 2.77
C GLU A 80 -5.06 6.07 2.59
N GLN A 81 -5.24 7.24 3.19
CA GLN A 81 -6.47 8.01 3.04
C GLN A 81 -6.68 8.44 1.58
N GLU A 82 -5.64 8.97 0.94
CA GLU A 82 -5.68 9.32 -0.49
C GLU A 82 -5.91 8.08 -1.35
N ALA A 83 -5.27 6.96 -1.01
CA ALA A 83 -5.49 5.69 -1.71
C ALA A 83 -6.94 5.23 -1.62
N GLN A 84 -7.60 5.38 -0.47
CA GLN A 84 -9.02 5.06 -0.30
C GLN A 84 -9.92 5.97 -1.12
N GLU A 85 -9.62 7.26 -1.21
CA GLU A 85 -10.37 8.22 -2.02
C GLU A 85 -10.24 7.87 -3.51
N LYS A 86 -9.02 7.64 -3.98
CA LYS A 86 -8.74 7.21 -5.36
C LYS A 86 -9.39 5.88 -5.71
N ALA A 87 -9.35 4.90 -4.80
CA ALA A 87 -10.01 3.61 -5.00
C ALA A 87 -11.54 3.77 -5.17
N ARG A 88 -12.16 4.63 -4.36
CA ARG A 88 -13.59 4.93 -4.46
C ARG A 88 -13.92 5.65 -5.76
N GLU A 89 -13.09 6.60 -6.15
CA GLU A 89 -13.26 7.31 -7.41
C GLU A 89 -13.10 6.38 -8.60
N TYR A 90 -12.08 5.53 -8.60
CA TYR A 90 -11.88 4.50 -9.62
C TYR A 90 -13.09 3.58 -9.74
N GLY A 91 -13.60 3.06 -8.62
CA GLY A 91 -14.80 2.22 -8.63
C GLY A 91 -16.03 2.92 -9.21
N LYS A 92 -16.22 4.21 -8.91
CA LYS A 92 -17.31 5.02 -9.48
C LYS A 92 -17.13 5.30 -10.98
N GLN A 93 -15.91 5.50 -11.45
CA GLN A 93 -15.65 5.69 -12.88
C GLN A 93 -15.93 4.43 -13.71
N HIS A 94 -15.89 3.25 -13.08
CA HIS A 94 -16.20 1.97 -13.71
C HIS A 94 -17.67 1.56 -13.57
N GLU A 95 -18.50 2.40 -12.98
CA GLU A 95 -19.96 2.18 -13.00
C GLU A 95 -20.46 2.25 -14.43
N ALA A 96 -21.32 1.28 -14.78
CA ALA A 96 -21.87 1.16 -16.12
C ALA A 96 -23.38 0.93 -16.06
N SER A 97 -24.07 1.39 -17.09
CA SER A 97 -25.48 1.08 -17.30
C SER A 97 -25.70 0.82 -18.77
N TYR A 98 -26.30 -0.32 -19.08
CA TYR A 98 -26.62 -0.72 -20.45
C TYR A 98 -27.93 -1.50 -20.49
N GLU A 99 -28.45 -1.64 -21.69
CA GLU A 99 -29.64 -2.47 -21.98
C GLU A 99 -29.16 -3.82 -22.50
N ASP A 100 -29.68 -4.90 -21.94
CA ASP A 100 -29.37 -6.27 -22.39
C ASP A 100 -30.17 -6.63 -23.65
N GLU A 101 -29.96 -7.85 -24.17
CA GLU A 101 -30.65 -8.36 -25.33
C GLU A 101 -32.18 -8.50 -25.21
N HIS A 102 -32.69 -8.44 -23.98
CA HIS A 102 -34.10 -8.48 -23.64
C HIS A 102 -34.69 -7.08 -23.31
N HIS A 103 -33.93 -6.01 -23.62
CA HIS A 103 -34.29 -4.62 -23.34
C HIS A 103 -34.47 -4.33 -21.84
N GLN A 104 -33.75 -5.06 -20.97
CA GLN A 104 -33.72 -4.81 -19.54
C GLN A 104 -32.53 -3.98 -19.18
N GLN A 105 -32.74 -3.00 -18.32
CA GLN A 105 -31.63 -2.17 -17.82
C GLN A 105 -30.76 -2.96 -16.84
N VAL A 106 -29.47 -3.05 -17.14
CA VAL A 106 -28.45 -3.60 -16.27
C VAL A 106 -27.56 -2.47 -15.78
N LYS A 107 -27.30 -2.43 -14.47
CA LYS A 107 -26.49 -1.40 -13.83
C LYS A 107 -25.42 -2.05 -12.97
N TRP A 108 -24.19 -1.67 -13.21
CA TRP A 108 -23.04 -2.01 -12.38
C TRP A 108 -22.66 -0.82 -11.52
N LYS A 109 -22.55 -1.01 -10.22
CA LYS A 109 -22.23 0.06 -9.28
C LYS A 109 -21.23 -0.40 -8.23
N LEU A 110 -20.35 0.49 -7.85
CA LEU A 110 -19.49 0.29 -6.69
C LEU A 110 -20.34 0.11 -5.44
N LYS A 111 -20.23 -1.08 -4.82
CA LYS A 111 -20.92 -1.41 -3.58
C LYS A 111 -20.07 -1.07 -2.36
N HIS A 112 -18.82 -1.53 -2.36
CA HIS A 112 -17.87 -1.34 -1.25
C HIS A 112 -16.45 -1.17 -1.75
N VAL A 113 -15.68 -0.31 -1.06
CA VAL A 113 -14.23 -0.44 -0.96
C VAL A 113 -13.99 -1.25 0.31
N VAL A 114 -13.63 -2.52 0.15
CA VAL A 114 -13.52 -3.49 1.24
C VAL A 114 -12.26 -3.25 2.07
N GLU A 115 -11.16 -3.04 1.38
CA GLU A 115 -9.86 -2.85 1.99
C GLU A 115 -8.96 -2.04 1.05
N VAL A 116 -8.08 -1.24 1.63
CA VAL A 116 -6.95 -0.63 0.94
C VAL A 116 -5.72 -0.94 1.74
N ARG A 117 -4.70 -1.52 1.11
CA ARG A 117 -3.48 -1.94 1.78
C ARG A 117 -2.25 -1.55 0.96
N ARG A 118 -1.23 -1.04 1.65
CA ARG A 118 0.05 -0.75 1.03
C ARG A 118 0.71 -2.03 0.50
N VAL A 119 1.29 -1.95 -0.70
CA VAL A 119 2.14 -3.00 -1.27
C VAL A 119 3.52 -2.86 -0.66
N GLU A 120 3.96 -3.85 0.11
CA GLU A 120 5.25 -3.80 0.82
C GLU A 120 6.45 -3.89 -0.13
N ASP A 121 6.32 -4.71 -1.17
CA ASP A 121 7.34 -4.87 -2.21
C ASP A 121 6.78 -4.39 -3.56
N ALA A 122 7.08 -3.16 -3.92
CA ALA A 122 6.67 -2.55 -5.17
C ALA A 122 7.55 -2.92 -6.37
N THR A 123 8.57 -3.74 -6.16
CA THR A 123 9.39 -4.30 -7.23
C THR A 123 8.70 -5.52 -7.84
N PHE A 124 7.81 -5.28 -8.80
CA PHE A 124 7.04 -6.35 -9.45
C PHE A 124 7.96 -7.32 -10.20
N HIS A 125 8.16 -8.49 -9.63
CA HIS A 125 8.89 -9.60 -10.20
C HIS A 125 8.06 -10.88 -10.08
N ASP A 126 8.51 -11.97 -10.66
CA ASP A 126 7.81 -13.25 -10.54
C ASP A 126 7.70 -13.68 -9.07
N GLY A 127 6.47 -13.97 -8.63
CA GLY A 127 6.17 -14.33 -7.24
C GLY A 127 5.91 -13.16 -6.28
N THR A 128 5.87 -11.90 -6.73
CA THR A 128 5.53 -10.77 -5.88
C THR A 128 4.12 -10.90 -5.30
N GLN A 129 3.99 -10.86 -3.99
CA GLN A 129 2.71 -10.90 -3.30
C GLN A 129 2.05 -9.52 -3.34
N LEU A 130 0.98 -9.38 -4.10
CA LEU A 130 0.24 -8.13 -4.23
C LEU A 130 -0.76 -7.91 -3.11
N TYR A 131 -1.34 -8.98 -2.60
CA TYR A 131 -2.38 -8.93 -1.58
C TYR A 131 -2.39 -10.22 -0.76
N SER A 132 -2.71 -10.11 0.52
CA SER A 132 -2.97 -11.25 1.39
C SER A 132 -4.07 -10.93 2.39
N ARG A 133 -4.94 -11.89 2.66
CA ARG A 133 -5.97 -11.79 3.67
C ARG A 133 -5.93 -13.00 4.58
N LEU A 134 -5.94 -12.77 5.88
CA LEU A 134 -6.02 -13.84 6.87
C LEU A 134 -7.48 -14.08 7.26
N PHE A 135 -7.89 -15.32 7.31
CA PHE A 135 -9.22 -15.72 7.77
C PHE A 135 -9.14 -17.02 8.58
N ARG A 136 -10.15 -17.27 9.40
CA ARG A 136 -10.22 -18.47 10.28
C ARG A 136 -11.31 -19.45 9.88
N ASP A 137 -12.35 -18.96 9.20
CA ASP A 137 -13.49 -19.78 8.79
C ASP A 137 -13.26 -20.31 7.36
N TYR A 138 -12.51 -21.40 7.28
CA TYR A 138 -12.26 -22.06 6.00
C TYR A 138 -13.51 -22.68 5.35
N PRO A 139 -14.47 -23.28 6.11
CA PRO A 139 -15.73 -23.75 5.52
C PRO A 139 -16.52 -22.66 4.80
N SER A 140 -16.62 -21.46 5.39
CA SER A 140 -17.28 -20.34 4.74
C SER A 140 -16.52 -19.86 3.50
N TYR A 141 -15.19 -19.80 3.56
CA TYR A 141 -14.35 -19.47 2.41
C TYR A 141 -14.55 -20.47 1.26
N ARG A 142 -14.52 -21.78 1.56
CA ARG A 142 -14.75 -22.84 0.57
C ARG A 142 -16.16 -22.78 -0.03
N SER A 143 -17.15 -22.35 0.74
CA SER A 143 -18.52 -22.16 0.24
C SER A 143 -18.62 -20.97 -0.73
N PHE A 144 -17.82 -19.94 -0.50
CA PHE A 144 -17.71 -18.77 -1.36
C PHE A 144 -16.93 -19.07 -2.65
N GLU A 145 -15.86 -19.88 -2.55
CA GLU A 145 -14.98 -20.27 -3.64
C GLU A 145 -15.25 -21.72 -4.10
N PRO A 146 -16.34 -21.97 -4.83
CA PRO A 146 -16.72 -23.34 -5.22
C PRO A 146 -15.73 -24.02 -6.16
N GLN A 147 -14.79 -23.28 -6.74
CA GLN A 147 -13.77 -23.80 -7.64
C GLN A 147 -12.56 -24.42 -6.92
N ILE A 148 -12.50 -24.32 -5.59
CA ILE A 148 -11.53 -25.06 -4.81
C ILE A 148 -11.93 -26.54 -4.82
N SER A 149 -11.57 -27.24 -5.90
CA SER A 149 -11.85 -28.65 -6.15
C SER A 149 -10.57 -29.48 -6.23
N GLY A 150 -9.51 -29.08 -5.52
CA GLY A 150 -8.24 -29.78 -5.51
C GLY A 150 -8.01 -30.59 -4.23
N GLU A 151 -7.13 -31.58 -4.30
CA GLU A 151 -6.54 -32.20 -3.12
C GLU A 151 -5.77 -31.11 -2.36
N GLU A 152 -5.86 -31.12 -1.03
CA GLU A 152 -5.03 -30.25 -0.19
C GLU A 152 -3.55 -30.57 -0.45
N VAL A 153 -2.76 -29.55 -0.77
CA VAL A 153 -1.32 -29.65 -1.07
C VAL A 153 -0.52 -29.69 0.23
#